data_5929ce18a2554205e4089cf71a5da3c7
#
_entry.id   5929ce18a2554205e4089cf71a5da3c7
#
_cell.length_a   1.000
_cell.length_b   1.000
_cell.length_c   1.000
_cell.angle_alpha   90.00
_cell.angle_beta   90.00
_cell.angle_gamma   90.00
#
_symmetry.space_group_name_H-M   'P 1'
#
loop_
_entity.id
_entity.type
_entity.pdbx_description
1 polymer ?
#
loop_
_entity_poly.entity_id
_entity_poly.type
_entity_poly.pdbx_seq_one_letter_code
_entity_poly.pdbx_strand_id
1 'polypeptide(L)'
;MARFANKALPTDLPLQEVPARNGSGENIVAVLKAAGLVASNSEAVRKIAEGAVRIDGVKVADRELWLPPGAEHVVQLGPRRFARVKIGKPQ
;
A
#
# COMPACT_ATOMS: atom_id res chain seq x y z
N MET A 1 5.29 -22.87 9.42
CA MET A 1 4.91 -22.64 8.92
C MET A 1 4.45 -22.20 8.09
N ALA A 2 4.35 -22.05 7.98
CA ALA A 2 3.79 -21.76 7.23
C ALA A 2 3.60 -21.21 6.41
N ARG A 3 3.64 -21.02 5.94
CA ARG A 3 3.43 -20.53 5.24
C ARG A 3 3.07 -20.55 4.27
N PHE A 4 2.96 -20.58 3.80
CA PHE A 4 2.60 -20.68 2.83
C PHE A 4 1.91 -20.08 2.07
N ALA A 5 1.72 -19.99 1.95
CA ALA A 5 0.49 -19.54 1.42
C ALA A 5 0.56 -18.30 0.58
N ASN A 6 1.58 -17.58 0.63
CA ASN A 6 1.70 -16.30 -0.04
C ASN A 6 2.32 -16.38 -1.40
N LYS A 7 2.04 -17.43 -2.10
CA LYS A 7 2.61 -17.57 -3.42
C LYS A 7 2.21 -16.47 -4.36
N ALA A 8 1.03 -15.89 -4.13
CA ALA A 8 0.53 -14.86 -5.02
C ALA A 8 1.16 -13.50 -4.78
N LEU A 9 1.87 -13.33 -3.67
CA LEU A 9 2.45 -12.05 -3.32
C LEU A 9 3.97 -12.14 -3.38
N PRO A 10 4.62 -11.33 -4.21
CA PRO A 10 6.07 -11.33 -4.24
C PRO A 10 6.64 -10.84 -2.92
N THR A 11 7.72 -11.46 -2.48
CA THR A 11 8.34 -11.11 -1.21
C THR A 11 9.75 -10.55 -1.37
N ASP A 12 10.24 -10.50 -2.60
CA ASP A 12 11.59 -10.00 -2.87
C ASP A 12 11.60 -8.57 -3.39
N LEU A 13 10.52 -7.85 -3.20
CA LEU A 13 10.43 -6.46 -3.61
C LEU A 13 11.27 -5.59 -2.67
N PRO A 14 11.89 -4.53 -3.21
CA PRO A 14 12.58 -3.59 -2.34
C PRO A 14 11.60 -2.91 -1.40
N LEU A 15 11.98 -2.81 -0.15
CA LEU A 15 11.15 -2.16 0.84
C LEU A 15 11.25 -0.66 0.70
N GLN A 16 10.13 0.01 0.60
CA GLN A 16 10.07 1.46 0.54
C GLN A 16 9.48 1.97 1.85
N GLU A 17 10.18 2.89 2.48
CA GLU A 17 9.70 3.45 3.72
C GLU A 17 8.88 4.70 3.43
N VAL A 18 7.66 4.75 3.93
CA VAL A 18 6.76 5.87 3.77
C VAL A 18 6.55 6.48 5.15
N PRO A 19 6.99 7.73 5.38
CA PRO A 19 6.82 8.31 6.70
C PRO A 19 5.34 8.54 7.00
N ALA A 20 4.98 8.27 8.25
CA ALA A 20 3.61 8.49 8.69
C ALA A 20 3.34 10.00 8.77
N ARG A 21 2.11 10.40 8.44
CA ARG A 21 1.73 11.79 8.51
C ARG A 21 1.50 12.22 9.96
N ASN A 22 0.95 11.31 10.74
CA ASN A 22 0.66 11.58 12.15
C ASN A 22 0.55 10.24 12.88
N GLY A 23 0.04 10.27 14.09
CA GLY A 23 -0.08 9.06 14.89
C GLY A 23 -1.01 7.99 14.32
N SER A 24 -1.84 8.35 13.37
CA SER A 24 -2.72 7.39 12.69
C SER A 24 -2.02 6.68 11.53
N GLY A 25 -0.83 7.12 11.16
CA GLY A 25 -0.11 6.54 10.05
C GLY A 25 -0.19 7.41 8.82
N GLU A 26 -0.43 6.78 7.67
CA GLU A 26 -0.52 7.50 6.41
C GLU A 26 -1.72 7.01 5.62
N ASN A 27 -2.35 7.92 4.90
CA ASN A 27 -3.51 7.61 4.08
C ASN A 27 -3.09 6.78 2.87
N ILE A 28 -3.97 5.85 2.45
CA ILE A 28 -3.64 4.95 1.35
C ILE A 28 -3.32 5.71 0.05
N VAL A 29 -3.99 6.83 -0.19
CA VAL A 29 -3.72 7.62 -1.38
C VAL A 29 -2.28 8.12 -1.37
N ALA A 30 -1.83 8.62 -0.24
CA ALA A 30 -0.45 9.09 -0.12
C ALA A 30 0.54 7.95 -0.21
N VAL A 31 0.19 6.78 0.33
CA VAL A 31 1.05 5.60 0.25
C VAL A 31 1.25 5.17 -1.20
N LEU A 32 0.16 5.14 -1.98
CA LEU A 32 0.25 4.76 -3.39
C LEU A 32 1.14 5.72 -4.15
N LYS A 33 1.01 7.01 -3.87
CA LYS A 33 1.82 8.01 -4.54
C LYS A 33 3.28 7.91 -4.12
N ALA A 34 3.53 7.73 -2.84
CA ALA A 34 4.90 7.62 -2.34
C ALA A 34 5.60 6.38 -2.86
N ALA A 35 4.86 5.30 -3.07
CA ALA A 35 5.41 4.06 -3.60
C ALA A 35 5.63 4.11 -5.10
N GLY A 36 5.21 5.19 -5.77
CA GLY A 36 5.39 5.32 -7.20
C GLY A 36 4.41 4.54 -8.04
N LEU A 37 3.35 4.04 -7.42
CA LEU A 37 2.35 3.27 -8.15
C LEU A 37 1.39 4.16 -8.92
N VAL A 38 1.20 5.38 -8.47
CA VAL A 38 0.36 6.36 -9.16
C VAL A 38 1.12 7.68 -9.23
N ALA A 39 0.75 8.50 -10.20
CA ALA A 39 1.42 9.79 -10.42
C ALA A 39 0.75 10.94 -9.67
N SER A 40 -0.50 10.77 -9.26
CA SER A 40 -1.25 11.84 -8.62
C SER A 40 -2.27 11.27 -7.66
N ASN A 41 -2.78 12.15 -6.78
CA ASN A 41 -3.82 11.75 -5.84
C ASN A 41 -5.10 11.36 -6.57
N SER A 42 -5.42 12.07 -7.65
CA SER A 42 -6.62 11.76 -8.43
C SER A 42 -6.54 10.36 -9.02
N GLU A 43 -5.37 10.00 -9.52
CA GLU A 43 -5.20 8.66 -10.06
C GLU A 43 -5.37 7.60 -8.97
N ALA A 44 -4.81 7.85 -7.80
CA ALA A 44 -4.94 6.91 -6.69
C ALA A 44 -6.40 6.70 -6.30
N VAL A 45 -7.16 7.80 -6.19
CA VAL A 45 -8.57 7.71 -5.84
C VAL A 45 -9.34 6.92 -6.89
N ARG A 46 -9.05 7.18 -8.15
CA ARG A 46 -9.72 6.48 -9.23
C ARG A 46 -9.42 4.97 -9.20
N LYS A 47 -8.16 4.62 -8.98
CA LYS A 47 -7.79 3.19 -8.93
C LYS A 47 -8.42 2.48 -7.76
N ILE A 48 -8.54 3.16 -6.63
CA ILE A 48 -9.22 2.59 -5.46
C ILE A 48 -10.70 2.37 -5.80
N ALA A 49 -11.33 3.36 -6.45
CA ALA A 49 -12.74 3.24 -6.82
C ALA A 49 -12.98 2.11 -7.81
N GLU A 50 -12.00 1.84 -8.65
CA GLU A 50 -12.10 0.75 -9.62
C GLU A 50 -11.88 -0.62 -8.99
N GLY A 51 -11.47 -0.65 -7.73
CA GLY A 51 -11.15 -1.91 -7.08
C GLY A 51 -9.81 -2.49 -7.50
N ALA A 52 -8.92 -1.66 -8.03
CA ALA A 52 -7.64 -2.12 -8.55
C ALA A 52 -6.56 -2.18 -7.47
N VAL A 53 -6.82 -1.68 -6.28
CA VAL A 53 -5.83 -1.59 -5.21
C VAL A 53 -6.06 -2.69 -4.19
N ARG A 54 -4.99 -3.38 -3.82
CA ARG A 54 -5.03 -4.40 -2.78
C ARG A 54 -3.89 -4.20 -1.82
N ILE A 55 -4.14 -4.52 -0.56
CA ILE A 55 -3.11 -4.50 0.46
C ILE A 55 -3.05 -5.89 1.07
N ASP A 56 -1.87 -6.51 1.02
CA ASP A 56 -1.66 -7.87 1.51
C ASP A 56 -2.66 -8.85 0.90
N GLY A 57 -3.05 -8.60 -0.36
CA GLY A 57 -3.98 -9.45 -1.07
C GLY A 57 -5.44 -9.13 -0.82
N VAL A 58 -5.74 -8.16 0.02
CA VAL A 58 -7.11 -7.78 0.34
C VAL A 58 -7.49 -6.54 -0.45
N LYS A 59 -8.61 -6.61 -1.16
CA LYS A 59 -9.08 -5.50 -1.99
C LYS A 59 -9.43 -4.29 -1.13
N VAL A 60 -8.95 -3.14 -1.56
CA VAL A 60 -9.20 -1.87 -0.89
C VAL A 60 -10.15 -1.06 -1.76
N ALA A 61 -11.28 -0.65 -1.19
CA ALA A 61 -12.26 0.17 -1.88
C ALA A 61 -12.50 1.49 -1.17
N ASP A 62 -11.73 1.79 -0.13
CA ASP A 62 -11.93 2.96 0.71
C ASP A 62 -10.71 3.87 0.59
N ARG A 63 -10.91 5.02 -0.04
CA ARG A 63 -9.83 5.99 -0.23
C ARG A 63 -9.45 6.69 1.07
N GLU A 64 -10.22 6.48 2.11
CA GLU A 64 -9.93 7.07 3.42
C GLU A 64 -9.28 6.07 4.37
N LEU A 65 -8.86 4.94 3.85
CA LEU A 65 -8.14 3.97 4.64
C LEU A 65 -6.79 4.54 5.05
N TRP A 66 -6.42 4.33 6.30
CA TRP A 66 -5.12 4.72 6.83
C TRP A 66 -4.35 3.49 7.26
N LEU A 67 -3.06 3.49 6.98
CA LEU A 67 -2.16 2.43 7.39
C LEU A 67 -1.42 2.88 8.63
N PRO A 68 -1.46 2.10 9.73
CA PRO A 68 -0.86 2.56 10.99
C PRO A 68 0.67 2.65 10.89
N PRO A 69 1.27 3.49 11.73
CA PRO A 69 2.73 3.59 11.73
C PRO A 69 3.35 2.29 12.23
N GLY A 70 4.50 1.96 11.66
CA GLY A 70 5.19 0.73 12.00
C GLY A 70 4.72 -0.49 11.25
N ALA A 71 3.66 -0.38 10.47
CA ALA A 71 3.13 -1.51 9.71
C ALA A 71 3.85 -1.65 8.37
N GLU A 72 4.00 -2.89 7.95
CA GLU A 72 4.60 -3.21 6.66
C GLU A 72 3.57 -3.95 5.82
N HIS A 73 3.40 -3.51 4.58
CA HIS A 73 2.38 -4.07 3.71
C HIS A 73 2.91 -4.24 2.30
N VAL A 74 2.34 -5.21 1.57
CA VAL A 74 2.53 -5.31 0.13
C VAL A 74 1.32 -4.68 -0.52
N VAL A 75 1.54 -3.59 -1.23
CA VAL A 75 0.48 -2.85 -1.91
C VAL A 75 0.49 -3.25 -3.37
N GLN A 76 -0.66 -3.63 -3.89
CA GLN A 76 -0.81 -4.05 -5.27
C GLN A 76 -1.72 -3.10 -6.01
N LEU A 77 -1.29 -2.70 -7.21
CA LEU A 77 -2.11 -1.88 -8.09
C LEU A 77 -2.29 -2.62 -9.41
N GLY A 78 -3.50 -3.12 -9.62
CA GLY A 78 -3.76 -3.94 -10.78
C GLY A 78 -3.12 -5.31 -10.67
N PRO A 79 -3.08 -6.07 -11.76
CA PRO A 79 -2.58 -7.44 -11.68
C PRO A 79 -1.07 -7.60 -11.66
N ARG A 80 -0.32 -6.52 -11.95
CA ARG A 80 1.12 -6.66 -12.15
C ARG A 80 2.00 -5.73 -11.34
N ARG A 81 1.43 -4.70 -10.74
CA ARG A 81 2.22 -3.73 -10.00
C ARG A 81 2.17 -4.01 -8.53
N PHE A 82 3.33 -4.18 -7.94
CA PHE A 82 3.45 -4.45 -6.52
C PHE A 82 4.49 -3.51 -5.93
N ALA A 83 4.29 -3.13 -4.68
CA ALA A 83 5.28 -2.38 -3.93
C ALA A 83 5.20 -2.81 -2.49
N ARG A 84 6.36 -2.96 -1.87
CA ARG A 84 6.42 -3.30 -0.47
C ARG A 84 6.73 -2.03 0.30
N VAL A 85 5.84 -1.67 1.21
CA VAL A 85 5.97 -0.40 1.92
C VAL A 85 5.95 -0.64 3.42
N LYS A 86 6.67 0.22 4.12
CA LYS A 86 6.64 0.24 5.57
C LYS A 86 6.32 1.66 6.01
N ILE A 87 5.29 1.79 6.85
CA ILE A 87 4.91 3.10 7.35
C ILE A 87 5.82 3.43 8.52
N GLY A 88 6.61 4.48 8.36
CA GLY A 88 7.54 4.90 9.38
C GLY A 88 6.86 5.57 10.54
N LYS A 89 7.65 5.98 11.52
CA LYS A 89 7.11 6.71 12.65
C LYS A 89 6.79 8.12 12.24
N PRO A 90 5.77 8.74 12.85
CA PRO A 90 5.46 10.14 12.54
C PRO A 90 6.60 11.05 12.96
N GLN A 91 6.80 12.09 12.18
CA GLN A 91 7.82 13.08 12.46
C GLN A 91 7.42 14.03 13.56
#